data_7fe1467a9db14900981b90fd61184743
#
_entry.id   7fe1467a9db14900981b90fd61184743
#
_cell.length_a   1.000
_cell.length_b   1.000
_cell.length_c   1.000
_cell.angle_alpha   90.00
_cell.angle_beta   90.00
_cell.angle_gamma   90.00
#
_symmetry.space_group_name_H-M   'P 1'
#
loop_
_entity.id
_entity.type
_entity.pdbx_description
1 polymer ?
#
loop_
_entity_poly.entity_id
_entity_poly.type
_entity_poly.pdbx_seq_one_letter_code
_entity_poly.pdbx_strand_id
1 'polypeptide(L)'
;MKKLNFLLPFLSASLAYAELSVVSTPQPAAAPAPALPEGEQRLRNGIVLLGTLCQYMAAVQNHETAEAAVPQIMRLRDELQQWTRSFNNLPPLTEIEVQAYEERYLPTIRKINRIIETQADRIAAAEYYGSKNLAAALVHVAQVGH
;
A
#
# COMPACT_ATOMS: atom_id res chain seq x y z
N MET A 1 14.95 16.61 -9.02
CA MET A 1 14.19 15.97 -7.91
C MET A 1 13.09 15.12 -8.50
N LYS A 2 13.26 13.80 -8.55
CA LYS A 2 12.21 12.87 -9.00
C LYS A 2 11.22 12.73 -7.85
N LYS A 3 10.00 13.28 -8.01
CA LYS A 3 8.91 13.07 -7.08
C LYS A 3 8.60 11.58 -7.04
N LEU A 4 8.71 10.99 -5.84
CA LEU A 4 8.28 9.62 -5.57
C LEU A 4 6.75 9.56 -5.73
N ASN A 5 6.26 9.37 -6.95
CA ASN A 5 4.86 9.04 -7.21
C ASN A 5 4.64 7.56 -6.90
N PHE A 6 4.65 7.24 -5.59
CA PHE A 6 4.78 5.87 -5.11
C PHE A 6 3.48 5.04 -5.19
N LEU A 7 2.32 5.63 -5.40
CA LEU A 7 1.05 4.88 -5.29
C LEU A 7 -0.08 5.30 -6.23
N LEU A 8 0.14 6.27 -7.11
CA LEU A 8 -0.86 6.62 -8.12
C LEU A 8 -1.10 5.52 -9.18
N PRO A 9 -0.13 4.64 -9.52
CA PRO A 9 -0.40 3.57 -10.47
C PRO A 9 -1.25 2.42 -9.92
N PHE A 10 -1.37 2.25 -8.59
CA PHE A 10 -2.14 1.14 -8.01
C PHE A 10 -3.65 1.27 -8.20
N LEU A 11 -4.17 2.49 -8.36
CA LEU A 11 -5.60 2.72 -8.61
C LEU A 11 -5.96 2.88 -10.09
N SER A 12 -4.97 3.17 -10.95
CA SER A 12 -5.23 3.43 -12.36
C SER A 12 -5.28 2.17 -13.24
N ALA A 13 -4.77 1.04 -12.78
CA ALA A 13 -4.69 -0.19 -13.58
C ALA A 13 -5.95 -1.06 -13.53
N SER A 14 -6.94 -0.72 -12.70
CA SER A 14 -8.17 -1.53 -12.53
C SER A 14 -9.43 -0.92 -13.15
N LEU A 15 -9.32 0.17 -13.91
CA LEU A 15 -10.44 0.80 -14.62
C LEU A 15 -10.65 0.22 -16.02
N ALA A 16 -10.77 -1.10 -16.15
CA ALA A 16 -11.22 -1.73 -17.39
C ALA A 16 -12.55 -2.46 -17.15
N TYR A 17 -13.62 -1.76 -17.47
CA TYR A 17 -14.97 -2.19 -17.84
C TYR A 17 -15.44 -3.63 -17.54
N ALA A 18 -16.53 -3.74 -16.78
CA ALA A 18 -17.55 -4.77 -17.00
C ALA A 18 -18.92 -4.27 -16.58
N GLU A 19 -19.89 -4.37 -17.52
CA GLU A 19 -21.29 -3.99 -17.34
C GLU A 19 -22.08 -5.00 -16.49
N LEU A 20 -22.97 -4.43 -15.67
CA LEU A 20 -24.30 -4.85 -15.21
C LEU A 20 -24.63 -6.34 -14.94
N SER A 21 -24.98 -6.61 -13.67
CA SER A 21 -26.32 -7.17 -13.35
C SER A 21 -26.64 -7.06 -11.86
N VAL A 22 -27.80 -6.47 -11.57
CA VAL A 22 -28.40 -6.28 -10.23
C VAL A 22 -29.21 -7.51 -9.88
N VAL A 23 -29.00 -8.09 -8.69
CA VAL A 23 -30.05 -8.83 -7.97
C VAL A 23 -29.91 -8.59 -6.47
N SER A 24 -30.93 -7.96 -5.89
CA SER A 24 -31.10 -7.78 -4.45
C SER A 24 -31.93 -8.92 -3.88
N THR A 25 -31.48 -9.54 -2.80
CA THR A 25 -32.33 -10.38 -1.93
C THR A 25 -32.11 -10.02 -0.46
N PRO A 26 -33.18 -9.96 0.37
CA PRO A 26 -33.09 -9.54 1.78
C PRO A 26 -32.59 -10.65 2.68
N GLN A 27 -31.78 -10.28 3.68
CA GLN A 27 -31.11 -11.19 4.58
C GLN A 27 -31.72 -11.19 5.98
N PRO A 28 -31.94 -12.35 6.62
CA PRO A 28 -32.38 -12.42 8.01
C PRO A 28 -31.16 -12.35 8.96
N ALA A 29 -31.41 -11.76 10.15
CA ALA A 29 -30.46 -11.48 11.19
C ALA A 29 -29.93 -12.74 11.88
N ALA A 30 -28.66 -12.69 12.35
CA ALA A 30 -27.86 -13.65 13.13
C ALA A 30 -27.01 -14.60 12.28
N ALA A 31 -26.01 -14.03 11.59
CA ALA A 31 -24.85 -14.75 11.09
C ALA A 31 -23.57 -14.06 11.63
N PRO A 32 -22.43 -14.79 11.81
CA PRO A 32 -21.14 -14.14 12.04
C PRO A 32 -20.94 -13.07 10.96
N ALA A 33 -20.30 -11.93 11.32
CA ALA A 33 -20.10 -10.83 10.41
C ALA A 33 -19.65 -11.36 9.05
N PRO A 34 -20.31 -10.99 7.94
CA PRO A 34 -20.00 -11.56 6.64
C PRO A 34 -18.53 -11.33 6.35
N ALA A 35 -17.82 -12.37 5.90
CA ALA A 35 -16.42 -12.25 5.48
C ALA A 35 -16.35 -11.12 4.43
N LEU A 36 -15.39 -10.21 4.63
CA LEU A 36 -15.19 -9.11 3.69
C LEU A 36 -14.93 -9.68 2.28
N PRO A 37 -15.46 -9.03 1.24
CA PRO A 37 -15.11 -9.39 -0.13
C PRO A 37 -13.59 -9.52 -0.28
N GLU A 38 -13.13 -10.48 -1.06
CA GLU A 38 -11.70 -10.77 -1.20
C GLU A 38 -10.90 -9.55 -1.62
N GLY A 39 -11.43 -8.74 -2.54
CA GLY A 39 -10.82 -7.48 -2.98
C GLY A 39 -10.64 -6.49 -1.84
N GLU A 40 -11.67 -6.34 -0.99
CA GLU A 40 -11.60 -5.44 0.17
C GLU A 40 -10.59 -5.94 1.21
N GLN A 41 -10.56 -7.24 1.48
CA GLN A 41 -9.59 -7.83 2.40
C GLN A 41 -8.15 -7.61 1.91
N ARG A 42 -7.90 -7.81 0.63
CA ARG A 42 -6.58 -7.56 0.04
C ARG A 42 -6.18 -6.09 0.08
N LEU A 43 -7.13 -5.19 -0.18
CA LEU A 43 -6.89 -3.74 -0.06
C LEU A 43 -6.50 -3.35 1.37
N ARG A 44 -7.21 -3.86 2.37
CA ARG A 44 -6.86 -3.65 3.79
C ARG A 44 -5.47 -4.18 4.13
N ASN A 45 -5.11 -5.36 3.63
CA ASN A 45 -3.77 -5.91 3.82
C ASN A 45 -2.69 -5.00 3.24
N GLY A 46 -2.91 -4.44 2.03
CA GLY A 46 -2.00 -3.46 1.45
C GLY A 46 -1.84 -2.20 2.31
N ILE A 47 -2.95 -1.68 2.86
CA ILE A 47 -2.94 -0.53 3.77
C ILE A 47 -2.11 -0.84 5.04
N VAL A 48 -2.22 -2.04 5.59
CA VAL A 48 -1.43 -2.49 6.75
C VAL A 48 0.06 -2.53 6.40
N LEU A 49 0.43 -3.10 5.25
CA LEU A 49 1.83 -3.16 4.79
C LEU A 49 2.43 -1.75 4.63
N LEU A 50 1.68 -0.82 4.03
CA LEU A 50 2.11 0.57 3.89
C LEU A 50 2.22 1.29 5.24
N GLY A 51 1.31 1.03 6.17
CA GLY A 51 1.38 1.53 7.54
C GLY A 51 2.63 1.00 8.26
N THR A 52 3.00 -0.25 8.03
CA THR A 52 4.22 -0.86 8.58
C THR A 52 5.47 -0.20 7.99
N LEU A 53 5.48 0.13 6.70
CA LEU A 53 6.57 0.90 6.09
C LEU A 53 6.74 2.26 6.78
N CYS A 54 5.64 2.98 7.03
CA CYS A 54 5.68 4.24 7.75
C CYS A 54 6.35 4.09 9.13
N GLN A 55 6.02 3.03 9.86
CA GLN A 55 6.60 2.77 11.18
C GLN A 55 8.10 2.50 11.10
N TYR A 56 8.55 1.67 10.15
CA TYR A 56 9.98 1.41 9.97
C TYR A 56 10.75 2.67 9.58
N MET A 57 10.21 3.47 8.66
CA MET A 57 10.83 4.74 8.27
C MET A 57 10.86 5.74 9.44
N ALA A 58 9.80 5.84 10.25
CA ALA A 58 9.75 6.72 11.41
C ALA A 58 10.76 6.34 12.50
N ALA A 59 11.08 5.04 12.64
CA ALA A 59 12.05 4.54 13.60
C ALA A 59 13.51 4.89 13.23
N VAL A 60 13.78 5.24 11.97
CA VAL A 60 15.11 5.63 11.50
C VAL A 60 15.46 7.04 12.00
N GLN A 61 16.44 7.16 12.91
CA GLN A 61 16.86 8.42 13.52
C GLN A 61 18.37 8.65 13.52
N ASN A 62 19.15 7.60 13.28
CA ASN A 62 20.62 7.63 13.26
C ASN A 62 21.13 6.45 12.42
N HIS A 63 22.46 6.33 12.28
CA HIS A 63 23.08 5.28 11.48
C HIS A 63 22.73 3.87 11.97
N GLU A 64 22.73 3.63 13.27
CA GLU A 64 22.43 2.32 13.87
C GLU A 64 20.99 1.89 13.56
N THR A 65 20.01 2.77 13.79
CA THR A 65 18.60 2.51 13.47
C THR A 65 18.34 2.42 11.97
N ALA A 66 19.14 3.13 11.15
CA ALA A 66 19.10 3.01 9.68
C ALA A 66 19.51 1.59 9.23
N GLU A 67 20.65 1.09 9.72
CA GLU A 67 21.10 -0.26 9.38
C GLU A 67 20.15 -1.35 9.93
N ALA A 68 19.61 -1.16 11.13
CA ALA A 68 18.63 -2.08 11.72
C ALA A 68 17.29 -2.13 10.93
N ALA A 69 16.90 -1.04 10.28
CA ALA A 69 15.69 -0.97 9.48
C ALA A 69 15.82 -1.67 8.12
N VAL A 70 17.01 -1.79 7.57
CA VAL A 70 17.25 -2.35 6.22
C VAL A 70 16.63 -3.74 6.03
N PRO A 71 16.91 -4.76 6.87
CA PRO A 71 16.34 -6.09 6.67
C PRO A 71 14.82 -6.09 6.79
N GLN A 72 14.25 -5.24 7.64
CA GLN A 72 12.81 -5.12 7.82
C GLN A 72 12.14 -4.49 6.60
N ILE A 73 12.72 -3.43 6.04
CA ILE A 73 12.25 -2.75 4.84
C ILE A 73 12.37 -3.69 3.62
N MET A 74 13.46 -4.45 3.51
CA MET A 74 13.63 -5.40 2.40
C MET A 74 12.63 -6.55 2.46
N ARG A 75 12.35 -7.09 3.66
CA ARG A 75 11.30 -8.09 3.84
C ARG A 75 9.93 -7.54 3.48
N LEU A 76 9.61 -6.33 3.95
CA LEU A 76 8.35 -5.67 3.64
C LEU A 76 8.19 -5.39 2.14
N ARG A 77 9.28 -5.06 1.44
CA ARG A 77 9.30 -4.94 -0.03
C ARG A 77 8.83 -6.24 -0.68
N ASP A 78 9.34 -7.38 -0.25
CA ASP A 78 8.97 -8.68 -0.80
C ASP A 78 7.47 -8.98 -0.53
N GLU A 79 6.98 -8.66 0.66
CA GLU A 79 5.57 -8.77 1.01
C GLU A 79 4.68 -7.85 0.17
N LEU A 80 5.10 -6.59 -0.06
CA LEU A 80 4.42 -5.64 -0.95
C LEU A 80 4.39 -6.13 -2.40
N GLN A 81 5.49 -6.69 -2.89
CA GLN A 81 5.55 -7.24 -4.24
C GLN A 81 4.63 -8.45 -4.40
N GLN A 82 4.59 -9.34 -3.39
CA GLN A 82 3.66 -10.46 -3.38
C GLN A 82 2.21 -9.99 -3.30
N TRP A 83 1.92 -8.99 -2.48
CA TRP A 83 0.61 -8.38 -2.39
C TRP A 83 0.17 -7.78 -3.72
N THR A 84 1.03 -7.01 -4.39
CA THR A 84 0.75 -6.44 -5.72
C THR A 84 0.39 -7.52 -6.73
N ARG A 85 1.17 -8.59 -6.80
CA ARG A 85 0.87 -9.73 -7.70
C ARG A 85 -0.49 -10.36 -7.38
N SER A 86 -0.77 -10.56 -6.09
CA SER A 86 -2.03 -11.17 -5.64
C SER A 86 -3.23 -10.26 -5.92
N PHE A 87 -3.06 -8.94 -5.81
CA PHE A 87 -4.10 -7.96 -6.11
C PHE A 87 -4.40 -7.89 -7.61
N ASN A 88 -3.37 -7.92 -8.44
CA ASN A 88 -3.52 -7.90 -9.90
C ASN A 88 -4.16 -9.19 -10.47
N ASN A 89 -4.17 -10.27 -9.71
CA ASN A 89 -4.82 -11.53 -10.08
C ASN A 89 -6.30 -11.62 -9.63
N LEU A 90 -6.82 -10.57 -9.00
CA LEU A 90 -8.25 -10.52 -8.67
C LEU A 90 -9.10 -10.32 -9.93
N PRO A 91 -10.35 -10.81 -9.92
CA PRO A 91 -11.33 -10.43 -10.91
C PRO A 91 -11.48 -8.91 -10.96
N PRO A 92 -11.78 -8.34 -12.15
CA PRO A 92 -12.02 -6.91 -12.25
C PRO A 92 -13.18 -6.50 -11.34
N LEU A 93 -12.98 -5.43 -10.59
CA LEU A 93 -14.01 -4.86 -9.73
C LEU A 93 -15.07 -4.15 -10.57
N THR A 94 -16.30 -4.21 -10.13
CA THR A 94 -17.38 -3.42 -10.72
C THR A 94 -17.18 -1.92 -10.39
N GLU A 95 -17.76 -1.03 -11.19
CA GLU A 95 -17.68 0.42 -10.93
C GLU A 95 -18.20 0.79 -9.53
N ILE A 96 -19.27 0.10 -9.07
CA ILE A 96 -19.86 0.32 -7.75
C ILE A 96 -18.87 -0.07 -6.65
N GLU A 97 -18.16 -1.19 -6.79
CA GLU A 97 -17.13 -1.62 -5.84
C GLU A 97 -15.95 -0.68 -5.83
N VAL A 98 -15.49 -0.24 -7.01
CA VAL A 98 -14.41 0.75 -7.14
C VAL A 98 -14.79 2.02 -6.41
N GLN A 99 -15.97 2.59 -6.68
CA GLN A 99 -16.43 3.81 -6.03
C GLN A 99 -16.54 3.63 -4.50
N ALA A 100 -17.11 2.52 -4.03
CA ALA A 100 -17.24 2.24 -2.60
C ALA A 100 -15.87 2.12 -1.90
N TYR A 101 -14.88 1.51 -2.58
CA TYR A 101 -13.54 1.38 -2.05
C TYR A 101 -12.77 2.70 -2.07
N GLU A 102 -12.95 3.51 -3.13
CA GLU A 102 -12.37 4.85 -3.20
C GLU A 102 -12.90 5.74 -2.08
N GLU A 103 -14.20 5.82 -1.90
CA GLU A 103 -14.80 6.63 -0.84
C GLU A 103 -14.31 6.20 0.56
N ARG A 104 -14.19 4.90 0.78
CA ARG A 104 -13.83 4.34 2.10
C ARG A 104 -12.33 4.40 2.40
N TYR A 105 -11.49 4.09 1.42
CA TYR A 105 -10.06 3.83 1.65
C TYR A 105 -9.13 4.90 1.11
N LEU A 106 -9.53 5.64 0.06
CA LEU A 106 -8.68 6.63 -0.57
C LEU A 106 -8.19 7.73 0.40
N PRO A 107 -9.00 8.25 1.35
CA PRO A 107 -8.51 9.20 2.33
C PRO A 107 -7.38 8.63 3.20
N THR A 108 -7.51 7.37 3.62
CA THR A 108 -6.51 6.66 4.42
C THR A 108 -5.23 6.44 3.62
N ILE A 109 -5.35 5.97 2.38
CA ILE A 109 -4.22 5.76 1.48
C ILE A 109 -3.47 7.07 1.21
N ARG A 110 -4.18 8.15 0.92
CA ARG A 110 -3.58 9.48 0.73
C ARG A 110 -2.84 9.97 1.97
N LYS A 111 -3.39 9.72 3.16
CA LYS A 111 -2.73 10.06 4.43
C LYS A 111 -1.44 9.27 4.61
N ILE A 112 -1.48 7.96 4.37
CA ILE A 112 -0.30 7.09 4.47
C ILE A 112 0.78 7.53 3.48
N ASN A 113 0.41 7.80 2.22
CA ASN A 113 1.35 8.26 1.20
C ASN A 113 2.05 9.55 1.60
N ARG A 114 1.29 10.51 2.14
CA ARG A 114 1.86 11.75 2.64
C ARG A 114 2.87 11.51 3.77
N ILE A 115 2.60 10.55 4.65
CA ILE A 115 3.52 10.18 5.73
C ILE A 115 4.78 9.54 5.12
N ILE A 116 4.64 8.62 4.17
CA ILE A 116 5.79 7.98 3.50
C ILE A 116 6.67 9.04 2.82
N GLU A 117 6.08 9.94 2.04
CA GLU A 117 6.80 11.04 1.40
C GLU A 117 7.55 11.91 2.41
N THR A 118 6.87 12.32 3.50
CA THR A 118 7.49 13.12 4.56
C THR A 118 8.66 12.39 5.22
N GLN A 119 8.53 11.09 5.49
CA GLN A 119 9.62 10.30 6.08
C GLN A 119 10.75 10.08 5.08
N ALA A 120 10.44 9.84 3.81
CA ALA A 120 11.44 9.70 2.76
C ALA A 120 12.26 10.98 2.59
N ASP A 121 11.61 12.14 2.56
CA ASP A 121 12.27 13.45 2.48
C ASP A 121 13.17 13.71 3.71
N ARG A 122 12.68 13.38 4.92
CA ARG A 122 13.46 13.49 6.16
C ARG A 122 14.72 12.62 6.13
N ILE A 123 14.57 11.35 5.72
CA ILE A 123 15.69 10.40 5.63
C ILE A 123 16.68 10.84 4.55
N ALA A 124 16.19 11.29 3.39
CA ALA A 124 17.03 11.79 2.32
C ALA A 124 17.79 13.07 2.70
N ALA A 125 17.12 14.02 3.41
CA ALA A 125 17.74 15.23 3.93
C ALA A 125 18.85 14.94 4.95
N ALA A 126 18.75 13.82 5.67
CA ALA A 126 19.78 13.31 6.58
C ALA A 126 20.83 12.42 5.87
N GLU A 127 20.89 12.46 4.52
CA GLU A 127 21.80 11.63 3.71
C GLU A 127 21.71 10.14 4.10
N TYR A 128 20.49 9.67 4.33
CA TYR A 128 20.19 8.30 4.80
C TYR A 128 20.95 7.90 6.07
N TYR A 129 21.32 8.88 6.89
CA TYR A 129 22.17 8.70 8.09
C TYR A 129 23.49 7.98 7.80
N GLY A 130 24.04 8.17 6.58
CA GLY A 130 25.24 7.51 6.11
C GLY A 130 25.07 6.04 5.71
N SER A 131 23.87 5.49 5.75
CA SER A 131 23.59 4.11 5.34
C SER A 131 23.32 4.00 3.84
N LYS A 132 24.26 3.46 3.10
CA LYS A 132 24.08 3.13 1.67
C LYS A 132 23.05 2.02 1.47
N ASN A 133 22.97 1.10 2.42
CA ASN A 133 22.01 -0.01 2.40
C ASN A 133 20.59 0.48 2.54
N LEU A 134 20.33 1.46 3.43
CA LEU A 134 19.02 2.08 3.57
C LEU A 134 18.60 2.81 2.29
N ALA A 135 19.52 3.57 1.68
CA ALA A 135 19.24 4.26 0.43
C ALA A 135 18.83 3.27 -0.67
N ALA A 136 19.57 2.15 -0.82
CA ALA A 136 19.23 1.10 -1.78
C ALA A 136 17.89 0.42 -1.45
N ALA A 137 17.63 0.10 -0.20
CA ALA A 137 16.38 -0.53 0.23
C ALA A 137 15.16 0.34 -0.09
N LEU A 138 15.21 1.63 0.17
CA LEU A 138 14.12 2.57 -0.12
C LEU A 138 13.89 2.73 -1.64
N VAL A 139 14.96 2.74 -2.45
CA VAL A 139 14.84 2.73 -3.92
C VAL A 139 14.14 1.46 -4.39
N HIS A 140 14.49 0.30 -3.84
CA HIS A 140 13.84 -0.98 -4.21
C HIS A 140 12.37 -1.02 -3.82
N VAL A 141 11.99 -0.47 -2.65
CA VAL A 141 10.58 -0.35 -2.27
C VAL A 141 9.84 0.58 -3.23
N ALA A 142 10.47 1.69 -3.66
CA ALA A 142 9.89 2.63 -4.61
C ALA A 142 9.62 2.03 -6.00
N GLN A 143 10.26 0.94 -6.35
CA GLN A 143 10.10 0.23 -7.62
C GLN A 143 9.01 -0.86 -7.59
N VAL A 144 8.47 -1.17 -6.41
CA VAL A 144 7.35 -2.11 -6.29
C VAL A 144 6.11 -1.49 -6.91
N GLY A 145 5.59 -2.07 -7.99
CA GLY A 145 4.40 -1.57 -8.66
C GLY A 145 4.64 -0.86 -10.00
N HIS A 146 5.90 -0.83 -10.45
CA HIS A 146 6.26 -0.42 -11.83
C HIS A 146 6.59 -1.70 -12.68
#